data_3901e670e27ee1ab37d0cc513bb170fa
#
_entry.id   3901e670e27ee1ab37d0cc513bb170fa
#
_cell.length_a   1.000
_cell.length_b   1.000
_cell.length_c   1.000
_cell.angle_alpha   90.00
_cell.angle_beta   90.00
_cell.angle_gamma   90.00
#
_symmetry.space_group_name_H-M   'P 1'
#
loop_
_entity.id
_entity.type
_entity.pdbx_description
1 polymer ?
#
loop_
_entity_poly.entity_id
_entity_poly.type
_entity_poly.pdbx_seq_one_letter_code
_entity_poly.pdbx_strand_id
1 'polypeptide(L)'
;MKRLPVTAPPYQYIEKSFKEWLEALGYSWQGVYYMPIQIRGLLNWLEKQNKAQLTDITTEAIKEYYYNELKQRKNLMRDAGTLSNKHLNKNLQALRKFTEYLRQTGKLQIALLNIKQEQTIDNKPTVLTEAEIMQLFKATETVPEKMKHAKPKEFYEMLNCRDKAMLSIFYGCGLRRNEGYHLNITDIHLESAVVHVRKGKGYKERFVPVSKKGMENITAYLYDARPLMIRDNKEEAFFLNHNGKRLGGQMLMLCLQSLARRTSNSELQQKEIGLHTLRHSIATHLLANGMSLESIRDFLGHSSLESTQIYTHLINENGNGEV
;
A
#
# COMPACT_ATOMS: atom_id res chain seq x y z
N MET A 1 3.75 -9.85 12.32
CA MET A 1 4.47 -9.35 13.52
C MET A 1 3.96 -10.12 14.74
N LYS A 2 4.83 -10.81 15.50
CA LYS A 2 4.43 -11.39 16.78
C LYS A 2 4.03 -10.25 17.72
N ARG A 3 2.82 -10.30 18.29
CA ARG A 3 2.39 -9.29 19.28
C ARG A 3 3.28 -9.41 20.52
N LEU A 4 3.82 -8.29 20.99
CA LEU A 4 4.56 -8.27 22.26
C LEU A 4 3.62 -8.70 23.40
N PRO A 5 4.10 -9.50 24.37
CA PRO A 5 3.27 -9.89 25.50
C PRO A 5 2.99 -8.66 26.38
N VAL A 6 1.73 -8.51 26.78
CA VAL A 6 1.28 -7.58 27.82
C VAL A 6 0.40 -8.38 28.75
N THR A 7 0.82 -8.51 30.00
CA THR A 7 0.24 -9.42 31.01
C THR A 7 -0.55 -8.69 32.09
N ALA A 8 -0.18 -7.45 32.41
CA ALA A 8 -0.86 -6.63 33.40
C ALA A 8 -2.32 -6.32 33.01
N PRO A 9 -3.31 -6.72 33.84
CA PRO A 9 -4.72 -6.48 33.50
C PRO A 9 -5.06 -5.00 33.24
N PRO A 10 -4.52 -3.99 33.98
CA PRO A 10 -4.77 -2.60 33.67
C PRO A 10 -4.32 -2.20 32.26
N TYR A 11 -3.21 -2.76 31.77
CA TYR A 11 -2.64 -2.47 30.46
C TYR A 11 -3.44 -3.17 29.34
N GLN A 12 -3.87 -4.40 29.56
CA GLN A 12 -4.78 -5.10 28.63
C GLN A 12 -6.11 -4.33 28.47
N TYR A 13 -6.65 -3.87 29.60
CA TYR A 13 -7.88 -3.08 29.61
C TYR A 13 -7.72 -1.75 28.84
N ILE A 14 -6.64 -0.98 29.11
CA ILE A 14 -6.44 0.32 28.49
C ILE A 14 -6.18 0.22 26.99
N GLU A 15 -5.45 -0.82 26.54
CA GLU A 15 -5.23 -1.10 25.11
C GLU A 15 -6.55 -1.40 24.39
N LYS A 16 -7.38 -2.27 24.98
CA LYS A 16 -8.70 -2.61 24.43
C LYS A 16 -9.61 -1.38 24.36
N SER A 17 -9.70 -0.63 25.45
CA SER A 17 -10.52 0.58 25.55
C SER A 17 -10.05 1.67 24.59
N PHE A 18 -8.74 1.82 24.37
CA PHE A 18 -8.22 2.73 23.35
C PHE A 18 -8.63 2.33 21.93
N LYS A 19 -8.62 1.03 21.63
CA LYS A 19 -9.10 0.51 20.35
C LYS A 19 -10.58 0.85 20.13
N GLU A 20 -11.43 0.59 21.12
CA GLU A 20 -12.87 0.88 21.10
C GLU A 20 -13.14 2.38 20.92
N TRP A 21 -12.36 3.24 21.58
CA TRP A 21 -12.43 4.68 21.40
C TRP A 21 -12.07 5.13 19.97
N LEU A 22 -11.04 4.56 19.36
CA LEU A 22 -10.72 4.82 17.95
C LEU A 22 -11.84 4.37 17.00
N GLU A 23 -12.47 3.23 17.29
CA GLU A 23 -13.64 2.72 16.53
C GLU A 23 -14.81 3.69 16.63
N ALA A 24 -15.14 4.14 17.82
CA ALA A 24 -16.23 5.08 18.09
C ALA A 24 -16.03 6.43 17.39
N LEU A 25 -14.79 6.92 17.31
CA LEU A 25 -14.43 8.14 16.57
C LEU A 25 -14.34 7.94 15.04
N GLY A 26 -14.63 6.74 14.55
CA GLY A 26 -14.64 6.46 13.11
C GLY A 26 -13.27 6.43 12.44
N TYR A 27 -12.19 6.15 13.18
CA TYR A 27 -10.87 5.98 12.59
C TYR A 27 -10.84 4.87 11.54
N SER A 28 -9.92 4.97 10.58
CA SER A 28 -9.75 3.95 9.55
C SER A 28 -9.39 2.58 10.17
N TRP A 29 -9.73 1.49 9.49
CA TRP A 29 -9.37 0.14 9.93
C TRP A 29 -7.87 0.04 10.26
N GLN A 30 -7.02 0.65 9.44
CA GLN A 30 -5.58 0.65 9.70
C GLN A 30 -5.23 1.38 11.01
N GLY A 31 -5.84 2.53 11.28
CA GLY A 31 -5.64 3.26 12.53
C GLY A 31 -6.07 2.44 13.75
N VAL A 32 -7.26 1.86 13.69
CA VAL A 32 -7.84 0.99 14.73
C VAL A 32 -7.00 -0.26 14.96
N TYR A 33 -6.40 -0.81 13.91
CA TYR A 33 -5.58 -2.02 14.01
C TYR A 33 -4.15 -1.73 14.48
N TYR A 34 -3.48 -0.73 13.89
CA TYR A 34 -2.04 -0.52 14.12
C TYR A 34 -1.74 0.35 15.35
N MET A 35 -2.54 1.38 15.67
CA MET A 35 -2.23 2.24 16.80
C MET A 35 -2.20 1.47 18.14
N PRO A 36 -3.17 0.59 18.48
CA PRO A 36 -3.07 -0.23 19.68
C PRO A 36 -1.83 -1.14 19.70
N ILE A 37 -1.42 -1.72 18.57
CA ILE A 37 -0.20 -2.52 18.47
C ILE A 37 1.05 -1.67 18.77
N GLN A 38 1.06 -0.41 18.32
CA GLN A 38 2.16 0.52 18.61
C GLN A 38 2.21 0.90 20.08
N ILE A 39 1.06 1.16 20.72
CA ILE A 39 0.97 1.43 22.17
C ILE A 39 1.35 0.21 23.00
N ARG A 40 1.03 -0.99 22.55
CA ARG A 40 1.47 -2.24 23.20
C ARG A 40 2.99 -2.29 23.41
N GLY A 41 3.77 -1.65 22.53
CA GLY A 41 5.21 -1.52 22.68
C GLY A 41 5.60 -0.73 23.94
N LEU A 42 4.94 0.39 24.23
CA LEU A 42 5.10 1.18 25.43
C LEU A 42 4.69 0.37 26.68
N LEU A 43 3.51 -0.25 26.64
CA LEU A 43 2.98 -1.01 27.77
C LEU A 43 3.88 -2.20 28.15
N ASN A 44 4.35 -2.95 27.16
CA ASN A 44 5.32 -4.04 27.39
C ASN A 44 6.65 -3.52 27.96
N TRP A 45 7.11 -2.36 27.50
CA TRP A 45 8.34 -1.75 28.04
C TRP A 45 8.17 -1.33 29.50
N LEU A 46 7.02 -0.76 29.87
CA LEU A 46 6.71 -0.43 31.26
C LEU A 46 6.68 -1.68 32.16
N GLU A 47 6.03 -2.76 31.71
CA GLU A 47 6.03 -4.04 32.47
C GLU A 47 7.44 -4.58 32.73
N LYS A 48 8.34 -4.47 31.76
CA LYS A 48 9.75 -4.85 31.93
C LYS A 48 10.50 -4.00 32.96
N GLN A 49 9.97 -2.82 33.26
CA GLN A 49 10.48 -1.91 34.31
C GLN A 49 9.77 -2.14 35.67
N ASN A 50 9.01 -3.25 35.81
CA ASN A 50 8.17 -3.54 36.97
C ASN A 50 7.09 -2.48 37.24
N LYS A 51 6.67 -1.75 36.21
CA LYS A 51 5.57 -0.77 36.21
C LYS A 51 4.37 -1.42 35.57
N ALA A 52 3.27 -1.59 36.34
CA ALA A 52 2.10 -2.33 35.87
C ALA A 52 0.76 -1.63 36.20
N GLN A 53 0.80 -0.40 36.70
CA GLN A 53 -0.35 0.40 37.06
C GLN A 53 -0.61 1.46 36.00
N LEU A 54 -1.88 1.89 35.85
CA LEU A 54 -2.22 2.98 34.91
C LEU A 54 -1.49 4.28 35.25
N THR A 55 -1.26 4.54 36.54
CA THR A 55 -0.53 5.71 37.04
C THR A 55 0.94 5.75 36.59
N ASP A 56 1.50 4.63 36.16
CA ASP A 56 2.87 4.57 35.65
C ASP A 56 2.96 5.13 34.21
N ILE A 57 1.83 5.32 33.54
CA ILE A 57 1.78 5.92 32.21
C ILE A 57 1.83 7.45 32.38
N THR A 58 3.02 7.98 32.51
CA THR A 58 3.29 9.42 32.63
C THR A 58 3.84 9.98 31.32
N THR A 59 3.81 11.31 31.16
CA THR A 59 4.43 11.99 30.01
C THR A 59 5.93 11.70 29.93
N GLU A 60 6.58 11.65 31.09
CA GLU A 60 8.02 11.37 31.25
C GLU A 60 8.33 9.94 30.83
N ALA A 61 7.55 8.95 31.27
CA ALA A 61 7.72 7.56 30.89
C ALA A 61 7.52 7.35 29.37
N ILE A 62 6.56 8.06 28.74
CA ILE A 62 6.35 8.00 27.30
C ILE A 62 7.53 8.61 26.53
N LYS A 63 8.09 9.73 27.02
CA LYS A 63 9.29 10.34 26.43
C LYS A 63 10.51 9.42 26.57
N GLU A 64 10.72 8.84 27.75
CA GLU A 64 11.79 7.90 28.00
C GLU A 64 11.70 6.68 27.05
N TYR A 65 10.52 6.06 26.95
CA TYR A 65 10.27 4.99 25.99
C TYR A 65 10.59 5.41 24.54
N TYR A 66 10.16 6.61 24.12
CA TYR A 66 10.36 7.07 22.75
C TYR A 66 11.85 7.25 22.43
N TYR A 67 12.60 7.94 23.31
CA TYR A 67 13.99 8.29 23.05
C TYR A 67 14.97 7.14 23.33
N ASN A 68 14.78 6.40 24.40
CA ASN A 68 15.76 5.44 24.90
C ASN A 68 15.47 4.00 24.42
N GLU A 69 14.22 3.68 24.09
CA GLU A 69 13.85 2.33 23.62
C GLU A 69 13.49 2.36 22.12
N LEU A 70 12.49 3.14 21.73
CA LEU A 70 11.92 3.08 20.40
C LEU A 70 12.89 3.59 19.31
N LYS A 71 13.57 4.71 19.56
CA LYS A 71 14.58 5.27 18.61
C LYS A 71 15.82 4.38 18.50
N GLN A 72 16.18 3.66 19.55
CA GLN A 72 17.35 2.78 19.58
C GLN A 72 17.04 1.37 19.05
N ARG A 73 15.77 1.05 18.82
CA ARG A 73 15.36 -0.28 18.40
C ARG A 73 15.89 -0.61 17.00
N LYS A 74 16.64 -1.72 16.92
CA LYS A 74 17.15 -2.23 15.64
C LYS A 74 16.02 -2.68 14.71
N ASN A 75 16.16 -2.41 13.44
CA ASN A 75 15.24 -2.89 12.41
C ASN A 75 15.58 -4.35 12.05
N LEU A 76 14.80 -5.30 12.57
CA LEU A 76 15.01 -6.73 12.33
C LEU A 76 14.77 -7.17 10.87
N MET A 77 14.23 -6.29 10.02
CA MET A 77 13.89 -6.59 8.62
C MET A 77 14.93 -6.05 7.61
N ARG A 78 15.88 -5.23 8.06
CA ARG A 78 16.95 -4.67 7.22
C ARG A 78 18.26 -4.79 7.99
N ASP A 79 19.27 -5.30 7.34
CA ASP A 79 20.59 -5.61 7.93
C ASP A 79 21.38 -4.38 8.43
N ALA A 80 20.83 -3.19 8.39
CA ALA A 80 21.50 -1.98 8.86
C ALA A 80 20.52 -0.99 9.51
N GLY A 81 20.81 -0.67 10.78
CA GLY A 81 20.34 0.53 11.44
C GLY A 81 19.08 0.40 12.30
N THR A 82 18.65 1.54 12.80
CA THR A 82 17.46 1.73 13.63
C THR A 82 16.19 1.83 12.81
N LEU A 83 15.04 2.03 13.44
CA LEU A 83 13.77 2.25 12.78
C LEU A 83 13.81 3.53 11.91
N SER A 84 13.17 3.49 10.75
CA SER A 84 13.10 4.67 9.86
C SER A 84 12.32 5.82 10.51
N ASN A 85 12.66 7.06 10.17
CA ASN A 85 11.96 8.26 10.64
C ASN A 85 10.45 8.23 10.33
N LYS A 86 10.06 7.71 9.15
CA LYS A 86 8.64 7.49 8.81
C LYS A 86 7.95 6.51 9.78
N HIS A 87 8.65 5.47 10.23
CA HIS A 87 8.13 4.52 11.21
C HIS A 87 8.06 5.13 12.62
N LEU A 88 9.09 5.88 13.03
CA LEU A 88 9.10 6.62 14.30
C LEU A 88 7.95 7.63 14.37
N ASN A 89 7.71 8.40 13.31
CA ASN A 89 6.60 9.36 13.24
C ASN A 89 5.22 8.70 13.34
N LYS A 90 5.04 7.50 12.75
CA LYS A 90 3.80 6.72 12.92
C LYS A 90 3.59 6.30 14.38
N ASN A 91 4.64 5.83 15.05
CA ASN A 91 4.57 5.49 16.48
C ASN A 91 4.28 6.74 17.32
N LEU A 92 4.94 7.86 17.03
CA LEU A 92 4.69 9.12 17.71
C LEU A 92 3.23 9.59 17.55
N GLN A 93 2.66 9.42 16.36
CA GLN A 93 1.24 9.71 16.12
C GLN A 93 0.33 8.85 17.01
N ALA A 94 0.63 7.55 17.14
CA ALA A 94 -0.14 6.66 18.02
C ALA A 94 0.01 7.05 19.49
N LEU A 95 1.23 7.39 19.95
CA LEU A 95 1.47 7.87 21.31
C LEU A 95 0.70 9.17 21.61
N ARG A 96 0.69 10.14 20.69
CA ARG A 96 -0.10 11.37 20.81
C ARG A 96 -1.60 11.09 20.89
N LYS A 97 -2.11 10.19 20.05
CA LYS A 97 -3.53 9.81 20.09
C LYS A 97 -3.89 9.04 21.37
N PHE A 98 -2.98 8.25 21.88
CA PHE A 98 -3.18 7.57 23.15
C PHE A 98 -3.21 8.54 24.33
N THR A 99 -2.31 9.52 24.38
CA THR A 99 -2.35 10.56 25.43
C THR A 99 -3.60 11.43 25.33
N GLU A 100 -4.07 11.73 24.12
CA GLU A 100 -5.33 12.42 23.87
C GLU A 100 -6.52 11.62 24.43
N TYR A 101 -6.57 10.32 24.12
CA TYR A 101 -7.58 9.39 24.65
C TYR A 101 -7.60 9.38 26.18
N LEU A 102 -6.44 9.21 26.82
CA LEU A 102 -6.33 9.16 28.29
C LEU A 102 -6.89 10.41 28.95
N ARG A 103 -6.64 11.59 28.38
CA ARG A 103 -7.16 12.87 28.87
C ARG A 103 -8.65 13.03 28.62
N GLN A 104 -9.11 12.79 27.38
CA GLN A 104 -10.52 13.00 27.01
C GLN A 104 -11.46 12.08 27.75
N THR A 105 -11.01 10.87 28.08
CA THR A 105 -11.82 9.91 28.86
C THR A 105 -11.65 10.05 30.37
N GLY A 106 -10.86 11.01 30.84
CA GLY A 106 -10.62 11.23 32.28
C GLY A 106 -9.85 10.10 32.96
N LYS A 107 -9.30 9.13 32.21
CA LYS A 107 -8.62 7.97 32.79
C LYS A 107 -7.29 8.33 33.45
N LEU A 108 -6.58 9.30 32.91
CA LEU A 108 -5.34 9.85 33.48
C LEU A 108 -5.24 11.35 33.14
N GLN A 109 -4.78 12.10 34.14
CA GLN A 109 -4.35 13.50 33.96
C GLN A 109 -2.92 13.49 33.42
N ILE A 110 -2.75 13.51 32.12
CA ILE A 110 -1.45 13.47 31.44
C ILE A 110 -1.22 14.75 30.64
N ALA A 111 0.00 15.31 30.69
CA ALA A 111 0.33 16.50 29.92
C ALA A 111 0.41 16.21 28.42
N LEU A 112 0.34 17.27 27.59
CA LEU A 112 0.53 17.15 26.16
C LEU A 112 1.89 16.57 25.81
N LEU A 113 1.92 15.58 24.94
CA LEU A 113 3.15 14.95 24.48
C LEU A 113 3.86 15.86 23.46
N ASN A 114 4.80 16.66 23.95
CA ASN A 114 5.57 17.60 23.13
C ASN A 114 6.89 16.97 22.65
N ILE A 115 6.79 16.01 21.72
CA ILE A 115 7.93 15.41 21.00
C ILE A 115 7.86 15.90 19.55
N LYS A 116 8.96 16.45 19.02
CA LYS A 116 9.03 16.86 17.61
C LYS A 116 9.03 15.61 16.70
N GLN A 117 8.41 15.76 15.52
CA GLN A 117 8.51 14.73 14.50
C GLN A 117 9.94 14.64 13.96
N GLU A 118 10.36 13.42 13.64
CA GLU A 118 11.63 13.19 12.97
C GLU A 118 11.54 13.72 11.54
N GLN A 119 12.61 14.37 11.08
CA GLN A 119 12.71 14.82 9.69
C GLN A 119 12.68 13.61 8.76
N THR A 120 11.79 13.61 7.79
CA THR A 120 11.72 12.59 6.77
C THR A 120 12.27 13.13 5.47
N ILE A 121 13.20 12.41 4.86
CA ILE A 121 13.59 12.69 3.49
C ILE A 121 12.43 12.21 2.63
N ASP A 122 11.73 13.12 1.98
CA ASP A 122 10.76 12.78 0.95
C ASP A 122 11.51 12.36 -0.30
N ASN A 123 11.72 11.05 -0.43
CA ASN A 123 12.22 10.49 -1.67
C ASN A 123 11.18 10.76 -2.76
N LYS A 124 11.63 11.36 -3.86
CA LYS A 124 10.79 11.53 -5.04
C LYS A 124 10.19 10.17 -5.44
N PRO A 125 8.93 10.13 -5.84
CA PRO A 125 8.33 8.87 -6.25
C PRO A 125 9.08 8.33 -7.48
N THR A 126 9.41 7.05 -7.45
CA THR A 126 9.96 6.35 -8.61
C THR A 126 8.92 6.36 -9.72
N VAL A 127 9.32 6.80 -10.91
CA VAL A 127 8.53 6.78 -12.15
C VAL A 127 9.24 5.90 -13.17
N LEU A 128 8.50 5.05 -13.87
CA LEU A 128 8.98 4.26 -14.98
C LEU A 128 8.74 5.03 -16.28
N THR A 129 9.67 4.94 -17.21
CA THR A 129 9.49 5.45 -18.57
C THR A 129 8.46 4.61 -19.35
N GLU A 130 7.92 5.13 -20.45
CA GLU A 130 7.02 4.37 -21.32
C GLU A 130 7.72 3.12 -21.87
N ALA A 131 9.01 3.21 -22.22
CA ALA A 131 9.80 2.08 -22.66
C ALA A 131 9.91 0.98 -21.59
N GLU A 132 10.11 1.35 -20.32
CA GLU A 132 10.13 0.39 -19.19
C GLU A 132 8.77 -0.25 -18.96
N ILE A 133 7.68 0.50 -19.11
CA ILE A 133 6.32 -0.04 -19.06
C ILE A 133 6.10 -1.07 -20.20
N MET A 134 6.53 -0.75 -21.42
CA MET A 134 6.44 -1.69 -22.55
C MET A 134 7.25 -2.96 -22.30
N GLN A 135 8.43 -2.85 -21.67
CA GLN A 135 9.23 -4.02 -21.27
C GLN A 135 8.52 -4.89 -20.22
N LEU A 136 7.78 -4.30 -19.26
CA LEU A 136 6.95 -5.06 -18.33
C LEU A 136 5.84 -5.83 -19.05
N PHE A 137 5.15 -5.20 -20.02
CA PHE A 137 4.16 -5.90 -20.85
C PHE A 137 4.80 -7.04 -21.66
N LYS A 138 5.95 -6.80 -22.28
CA LYS A 138 6.68 -7.84 -23.02
C LYS A 138 7.11 -8.99 -22.12
N ALA A 139 7.48 -8.72 -20.86
CA ALA A 139 7.84 -9.76 -19.90
C ALA A 139 6.68 -10.72 -19.58
N THR A 140 5.41 -10.32 -19.82
CA THR A 140 4.25 -11.24 -19.69
C THR A 140 4.18 -12.28 -20.82
N GLU A 141 5.01 -12.19 -21.84
CA GLU A 141 5.05 -13.13 -22.97
C GLU A 141 6.12 -14.21 -22.74
N THR A 142 6.87 -14.12 -21.65
CA THR A 142 7.98 -15.03 -21.34
C THR A 142 7.69 -15.84 -20.08
N VAL A 143 8.29 -17.03 -19.99
CA VAL A 143 8.29 -17.86 -18.78
C VAL A 143 9.69 -17.79 -18.17
N PRO A 144 9.83 -17.61 -16.84
CA PRO A 144 11.13 -17.63 -16.19
C PRO A 144 11.88 -18.95 -16.49
N GLU A 145 13.14 -18.86 -16.88
CA GLU A 145 13.95 -20.02 -17.27
C GLU A 145 13.93 -21.11 -16.19
N LYS A 146 14.10 -20.72 -14.93
CA LYS A 146 14.08 -21.65 -13.77
C LYS A 146 12.74 -22.37 -13.55
N MET A 147 11.68 -21.92 -14.21
CA MET A 147 10.32 -22.44 -14.04
C MET A 147 9.80 -23.23 -15.24
N LYS A 148 10.52 -23.20 -16.37
CA LYS A 148 10.06 -23.81 -17.64
C LYS A 148 9.67 -25.29 -17.54
N HIS A 149 10.20 -26.01 -16.55
CA HIS A 149 9.93 -27.44 -16.38
C HIS A 149 9.12 -27.77 -15.12
N ALA A 150 8.74 -26.77 -14.30
CA ALA A 150 8.06 -26.99 -13.03
C ALA A 150 6.54 -27.22 -13.19
N LYS A 151 5.94 -26.65 -14.25
CA LYS A 151 4.51 -26.75 -14.59
C LYS A 151 4.32 -26.76 -16.10
N PRO A 152 3.18 -27.27 -16.62
CA PRO A 152 2.82 -27.18 -18.03
C PRO A 152 2.85 -25.73 -18.55
N LYS A 153 3.11 -25.55 -19.84
CA LYS A 153 3.21 -24.24 -20.49
C LYS A 153 1.94 -23.41 -20.33
N GLU A 154 0.79 -24.05 -20.45
CA GLU A 154 -0.54 -23.48 -20.33
C GLU A 154 -0.77 -22.82 -18.96
N PHE A 155 -0.17 -23.41 -17.92
CA PHE A 155 -0.23 -22.82 -16.55
C PHE A 155 0.45 -21.45 -16.50
N TYR A 156 1.58 -21.28 -17.16
CA TYR A 156 2.29 -19.99 -17.21
C TYR A 156 1.60 -19.01 -18.13
N GLU A 157 1.04 -19.46 -19.24
CA GLU A 157 0.26 -18.62 -20.16
C GLU A 157 -0.96 -18.02 -19.46
N MET A 158 -1.66 -18.83 -18.67
CA MET A 158 -2.78 -18.39 -17.83
C MET A 158 -2.34 -17.30 -16.81
N LEU A 159 -1.21 -17.51 -16.10
CA LEU A 159 -0.68 -16.51 -15.17
C LEU A 159 -0.21 -15.24 -15.88
N ASN A 160 0.43 -15.37 -17.03
CA ASN A 160 0.89 -14.26 -17.82
C ASN A 160 -0.26 -13.42 -18.37
N CYS A 161 -1.35 -14.04 -18.78
CA CYS A 161 -2.58 -13.37 -19.20
C CYS A 161 -3.17 -12.54 -18.05
N ARG A 162 -3.24 -13.10 -16.84
CA ARG A 162 -3.63 -12.38 -15.63
C ARG A 162 -2.71 -11.19 -15.35
N ASP A 163 -1.39 -11.39 -15.43
CA ASP A 163 -0.40 -10.36 -15.12
C ASP A 163 -0.44 -9.24 -16.16
N LYS A 164 -0.79 -9.53 -17.42
CA LYS A 164 -1.03 -8.53 -18.48
C LYS A 164 -2.27 -7.67 -18.17
N ALA A 165 -3.36 -8.29 -17.72
CA ALA A 165 -4.55 -7.57 -17.24
C ALA A 165 -4.22 -6.75 -15.97
N MET A 166 -3.37 -7.26 -15.07
CA MET A 166 -2.90 -6.53 -13.89
C MET A 166 -2.17 -5.24 -14.27
N LEU A 167 -1.25 -5.28 -15.24
CA LEU A 167 -0.59 -4.07 -15.74
C LEU A 167 -1.59 -3.10 -16.35
N SER A 168 -2.59 -3.58 -17.11
CA SER A 168 -3.63 -2.74 -17.70
C SER A 168 -4.47 -2.03 -16.63
N ILE A 169 -4.76 -2.68 -15.51
CA ILE A 169 -5.51 -2.09 -14.39
C ILE A 169 -4.63 -1.11 -13.59
N PHE A 170 -3.42 -1.49 -13.18
CA PHE A 170 -2.62 -0.66 -12.28
C PHE A 170 -1.89 0.49 -13.00
N TYR A 171 -1.42 0.27 -14.21
CA TYR A 171 -0.87 1.33 -15.04
C TYR A 171 -1.97 2.02 -15.85
N GLY A 172 -2.69 1.30 -16.69
CA GLY A 172 -3.67 1.90 -17.62
C GLY A 172 -4.79 2.65 -16.93
N CYS A 173 -5.30 2.16 -15.78
CA CYS A 173 -6.36 2.82 -15.00
C CYS A 173 -5.84 3.52 -13.73
N GLY A 174 -4.57 3.43 -13.41
CA GLY A 174 -3.95 4.09 -12.27
C GLY A 174 -4.53 3.70 -10.91
N LEU A 175 -5.03 2.47 -10.72
CA LEU A 175 -5.65 2.03 -9.47
C LEU A 175 -4.64 1.97 -8.32
N ARG A 176 -5.12 2.28 -7.10
CA ARG A 176 -4.35 1.99 -5.87
C ARG A 176 -4.33 0.48 -5.61
N ARG A 177 -3.29 -0.02 -4.94
CA ARG A 177 -3.18 -1.44 -4.58
C ARG A 177 -4.46 -2.00 -3.94
N ASN A 178 -5.03 -1.25 -3.01
CA ASN A 178 -6.23 -1.69 -2.30
C ASN A 178 -7.49 -1.66 -3.18
N GLU A 179 -7.59 -0.72 -4.13
CA GLU A 179 -8.67 -0.65 -5.11
C GLU A 179 -8.64 -1.88 -6.02
N GLY A 180 -7.47 -2.18 -6.62
CA GLY A 180 -7.31 -3.35 -7.47
C GLY A 180 -7.45 -4.69 -6.73
N TYR A 181 -7.06 -4.76 -5.45
CA TYR A 181 -7.29 -5.94 -4.61
C TYR A 181 -8.78 -6.24 -4.43
N HIS A 182 -9.62 -5.23 -4.22
CA HIS A 182 -11.06 -5.39 -4.01
C HIS A 182 -11.88 -5.46 -5.30
N LEU A 183 -11.24 -5.34 -6.46
CA LEU A 183 -11.93 -5.37 -7.74
C LEU A 183 -12.62 -6.72 -7.95
N ASN A 184 -13.90 -6.67 -8.34
CA ASN A 184 -14.71 -7.83 -8.72
C ASN A 184 -14.95 -7.86 -10.23
N ILE A 185 -15.40 -8.98 -10.76
CA ILE A 185 -15.76 -9.11 -12.19
C ILE A 185 -16.87 -8.13 -12.58
N THR A 186 -17.82 -7.90 -11.69
CA THR A 186 -18.95 -6.95 -11.90
C THR A 186 -18.52 -5.49 -11.95
N ASP A 187 -17.29 -5.18 -11.58
CA ASP A 187 -16.73 -3.81 -11.66
C ASP A 187 -16.15 -3.51 -13.06
N ILE A 188 -16.06 -4.52 -13.93
CA ILE A 188 -15.54 -4.37 -15.30
C ILE A 188 -16.72 -4.24 -16.26
N HIS A 189 -16.88 -3.07 -16.83
CA HIS A 189 -17.93 -2.77 -17.81
C HIS A 189 -17.34 -2.83 -19.22
N LEU A 190 -17.44 -3.99 -19.87
CA LEU A 190 -16.78 -4.25 -21.15
C LEU A 190 -17.35 -3.38 -22.26
N GLU A 191 -18.69 -3.20 -22.33
CA GLU A 191 -19.36 -2.44 -23.37
C GLU A 191 -19.00 -0.94 -23.35
N SER A 192 -18.96 -0.36 -22.14
CA SER A 192 -18.63 1.06 -21.97
C SER A 192 -17.12 1.31 -21.81
N ALA A 193 -16.31 0.26 -21.81
CA ALA A 193 -14.87 0.31 -21.63
C ALA A 193 -14.42 1.08 -20.38
N VAL A 194 -15.07 0.83 -19.24
CA VAL A 194 -14.72 1.47 -17.96
C VAL A 194 -14.57 0.45 -16.82
N VAL A 195 -13.76 0.82 -15.85
CA VAL A 195 -13.62 0.11 -14.56
C VAL A 195 -14.29 0.93 -13.46
N HIS A 196 -15.21 0.32 -12.75
CA HIS A 196 -15.87 0.92 -11.60
C HIS A 196 -15.01 0.75 -10.36
N VAL A 197 -14.46 1.85 -9.84
CA VAL A 197 -13.72 1.86 -8.57
C VAL A 197 -14.69 2.25 -7.47
N ARG A 198 -15.15 1.25 -6.73
CA ARG A 198 -16.14 1.42 -5.67
C ARG A 198 -15.60 2.32 -4.54
N LYS A 199 -16.53 3.01 -3.87
CA LYS A 199 -16.22 3.86 -2.73
C LYS A 199 -15.64 3.02 -1.58
N GLY A 200 -14.35 3.15 -1.32
CA GLY A 200 -13.71 2.69 -0.09
C GLY A 200 -13.66 3.80 0.96
N LYS A 201 -13.37 3.44 2.23
CA LYS A 201 -13.23 4.44 3.30
C LYS A 201 -12.13 5.46 2.95
N GLY A 202 -12.51 6.71 2.73
CA GLY A 202 -11.60 7.82 2.35
C GLY A 202 -11.30 7.94 0.86
N TYR A 203 -11.92 7.13 -0.03
CA TYR A 203 -11.76 7.22 -1.48
C TYR A 203 -13.08 7.62 -2.14
N LYS A 204 -12.98 8.43 -3.20
CA LYS A 204 -14.14 8.74 -4.05
C LYS A 204 -14.41 7.57 -4.98
N GLU A 205 -15.68 7.20 -5.07
CA GLU A 205 -16.17 6.30 -6.12
C GLU A 205 -15.98 6.97 -7.48
N ARG A 206 -15.55 6.21 -8.46
CA ARG A 206 -15.33 6.73 -9.81
C ARG A 206 -15.35 5.62 -10.85
N PHE A 207 -15.68 6.01 -12.09
CA PHE A 207 -15.52 5.20 -13.28
C PHE A 207 -14.24 5.63 -14.00
N VAL A 208 -13.36 4.68 -14.28
CA VAL A 208 -12.06 4.95 -14.93
C VAL A 208 -12.09 4.38 -16.34
N PRO A 209 -11.88 5.21 -17.38
CA PRO A 209 -11.85 4.73 -18.75
C PRO A 209 -10.63 3.81 -18.95
N VAL A 210 -10.82 2.79 -19.78
CA VAL A 210 -9.80 1.82 -20.17
C VAL A 210 -9.47 2.00 -21.64
N SER A 211 -8.19 2.05 -21.97
CA SER A 211 -7.76 2.09 -23.38
C SER A 211 -8.18 0.81 -24.11
N LYS A 212 -8.34 0.89 -25.44
CA LYS A 212 -8.68 -0.27 -26.29
C LYS A 212 -7.77 -1.47 -25.99
N LYS A 213 -6.44 -1.24 -25.97
CA LYS A 213 -5.47 -2.30 -25.67
C LYS A 213 -5.58 -2.85 -24.26
N GLY A 214 -5.84 -1.98 -23.27
CA GLY A 214 -6.11 -2.39 -21.90
C GLY A 214 -7.34 -3.27 -21.79
N MET A 215 -8.42 -2.92 -22.52
CA MET A 215 -9.65 -3.70 -22.53
C MET A 215 -9.46 -5.07 -23.19
N GLU A 216 -8.71 -5.15 -24.31
CA GLU A 216 -8.35 -6.43 -24.93
C GLU A 216 -7.64 -7.36 -23.92
N ASN A 217 -6.68 -6.84 -23.16
CA ASN A 217 -5.96 -7.62 -22.14
C ASN A 217 -6.89 -8.09 -21.00
N ILE A 218 -7.79 -7.22 -20.56
CA ILE A 218 -8.78 -7.52 -19.52
C ILE A 218 -9.75 -8.60 -20.00
N THR A 219 -10.27 -8.46 -21.22
CA THR A 219 -11.19 -9.41 -21.85
C THR A 219 -10.55 -10.78 -22.03
N ALA A 220 -9.32 -10.85 -22.53
CA ALA A 220 -8.57 -12.09 -22.65
C ALA A 220 -8.41 -12.78 -21.27
N TYR A 221 -8.08 -12.01 -20.24
CA TYR A 221 -8.01 -12.58 -18.90
C TYR A 221 -9.35 -13.13 -18.42
N LEU A 222 -10.43 -12.37 -18.58
CA LEU A 222 -11.77 -12.77 -18.10
C LEU A 222 -12.30 -14.03 -18.78
N TYR A 223 -12.08 -14.17 -20.09
CA TYR A 223 -12.68 -15.26 -20.87
C TYR A 223 -11.75 -16.44 -21.14
N ASP A 224 -10.43 -16.21 -21.26
CA ASP A 224 -9.49 -17.26 -21.65
C ASP A 224 -8.73 -17.83 -20.46
N ALA A 225 -8.31 -16.98 -19.49
CA ALA A 225 -7.45 -17.41 -18.40
C ALA A 225 -8.17 -17.61 -17.06
N ARG A 226 -9.06 -16.67 -16.67
CA ARG A 226 -9.76 -16.74 -15.39
C ARG A 226 -10.64 -17.99 -15.24
N PRO A 227 -11.37 -18.46 -16.24
CA PRO A 227 -12.15 -19.70 -16.13
C PRO A 227 -11.30 -20.94 -15.84
N LEU A 228 -10.04 -20.97 -16.29
CA LEU A 228 -9.08 -22.04 -16.00
C LEU A 228 -8.56 -21.97 -14.56
N MET A 229 -8.63 -20.80 -13.92
CA MET A 229 -8.19 -20.60 -12.54
C MET A 229 -9.27 -20.83 -11.51
N ILE A 230 -10.54 -20.54 -11.85
CA ILE A 230 -11.66 -20.57 -10.91
C ILE A 230 -11.94 -22.00 -10.43
N ARG A 231 -12.21 -22.15 -9.14
CA ARG A 231 -12.58 -23.44 -8.51
C ARG A 231 -13.92 -23.38 -7.80
N ASP A 232 -14.38 -22.18 -7.46
CA ASP A 232 -15.67 -21.90 -6.87
C ASP A 232 -16.38 -20.86 -7.73
N ASN A 233 -17.49 -21.25 -8.34
CA ASN A 233 -18.28 -20.38 -9.21
C ASN A 233 -18.86 -19.14 -8.49
N LYS A 234 -18.81 -19.10 -7.16
CA LYS A 234 -19.20 -17.94 -6.34
C LYS A 234 -18.06 -16.94 -6.12
N GLU A 235 -16.83 -17.24 -6.56
CA GLU A 235 -15.70 -16.30 -6.42
C GLU A 235 -15.85 -15.14 -7.40
N GLU A 236 -16.16 -13.98 -6.87
CA GLU A 236 -16.37 -12.73 -7.62
C GLU A 236 -15.10 -11.94 -7.89
N ALA A 237 -14.00 -12.28 -7.21
CA ALA A 237 -12.75 -11.51 -7.36
C ALA A 237 -12.30 -11.44 -8.81
N PHE A 238 -11.92 -10.23 -9.25
CA PHE A 238 -11.37 -10.07 -10.59
C PHE A 238 -10.04 -10.81 -10.72
N PHE A 239 -9.06 -10.54 -9.83
CA PHE A 239 -7.77 -11.23 -9.85
C PHE A 239 -7.78 -12.50 -9.00
N LEU A 240 -7.46 -13.63 -9.60
CA LEU A 240 -7.34 -14.91 -8.92
C LEU A 240 -5.88 -15.36 -8.76
N ASN A 241 -5.62 -16.08 -7.69
CA ASN A 241 -4.40 -16.85 -7.54
C ASN A 241 -4.57 -18.24 -8.21
N HIS A 242 -3.49 -19.01 -8.30
CA HIS A 242 -3.50 -20.36 -8.90
C HIS A 242 -4.40 -21.37 -8.17
N ASN A 243 -4.90 -21.04 -6.99
CA ASN A 243 -5.86 -21.86 -6.23
C ASN A 243 -7.31 -21.41 -6.44
N GLY A 244 -7.56 -20.48 -7.37
CA GLY A 244 -8.89 -19.99 -7.69
C GLY A 244 -9.50 -19.04 -6.66
N LYS A 245 -8.70 -18.51 -5.73
CA LYS A 245 -9.13 -17.53 -4.72
C LYS A 245 -8.60 -16.13 -5.04
N ARG A 246 -9.23 -15.10 -4.46
CA ARG A 246 -8.78 -13.70 -4.59
C ARG A 246 -7.27 -13.56 -4.40
N LEU A 247 -6.61 -12.93 -5.36
CA LEU A 247 -5.17 -12.67 -5.31
C LEU A 247 -4.88 -11.52 -4.33
N GLY A 248 -4.15 -11.81 -3.26
CA GLY A 248 -3.82 -10.84 -2.23
C GLY A 248 -3.00 -9.65 -2.74
N GLY A 249 -3.21 -8.46 -2.15
CA GLY A 249 -2.49 -7.24 -2.56
C GLY A 249 -0.96 -7.32 -2.47
N GLN A 250 -0.42 -8.15 -1.56
CA GLN A 250 1.02 -8.44 -1.52
C GLN A 250 1.46 -9.29 -2.70
N MET A 251 0.65 -10.27 -3.10
CA MET A 251 0.95 -11.12 -4.26
C MET A 251 0.88 -10.33 -5.57
N LEU A 252 -0.06 -9.40 -5.73
CA LEU A 252 -0.08 -8.46 -6.87
C LEU A 252 1.24 -7.70 -7.00
N MET A 253 1.79 -7.24 -5.87
CA MET A 253 3.10 -6.57 -5.86
C MET A 253 4.23 -7.54 -6.27
N LEU A 254 4.22 -8.77 -5.75
CA LEU A 254 5.22 -9.78 -6.10
C LEU A 254 5.15 -10.19 -7.58
N CYS A 255 3.95 -10.24 -8.18
CA CYS A 255 3.78 -10.44 -9.62
C CYS A 255 4.49 -9.33 -10.41
N LEU A 256 4.27 -8.05 -10.07
CA LEU A 256 4.95 -6.93 -10.72
C LEU A 256 6.48 -7.03 -10.60
N GLN A 257 6.98 -7.32 -9.40
CA GLN A 257 8.43 -7.49 -9.18
C GLN A 257 9.00 -8.70 -9.95
N SER A 258 8.22 -9.77 -10.09
CA SER A 258 8.59 -10.92 -10.91
C SER A 258 8.70 -10.54 -12.39
N LEU A 259 7.74 -9.72 -12.89
CA LEU A 259 7.80 -9.21 -14.27
C LEU A 259 9.06 -8.36 -14.49
N ALA A 260 9.38 -7.43 -13.58
CA ALA A 260 10.60 -6.62 -13.69
C ALA A 260 11.87 -7.47 -13.76
N ARG A 261 11.97 -8.51 -12.94
CA ARG A 261 13.10 -9.45 -12.96
C ARG A 261 13.21 -10.28 -14.24
N ARG A 262 12.14 -10.41 -15.03
CA ARG A 262 12.10 -11.10 -16.33
C ARG A 262 12.48 -10.20 -17.50
N THR A 263 12.56 -8.88 -17.30
CA THR A 263 13.06 -7.97 -18.34
C THR A 263 14.57 -8.14 -18.53
N SER A 264 15.10 -7.78 -19.70
CA SER A 264 16.54 -7.71 -19.95
C SER A 264 17.18 -6.41 -19.45
N ASN A 265 16.41 -5.51 -18.86
CA ASN A 265 16.85 -4.19 -18.39
C ASN A 265 17.35 -4.26 -16.96
N SER A 266 18.66 -4.23 -16.76
CA SER A 266 19.30 -4.30 -15.44
C SER A 266 18.95 -3.12 -14.54
N GLU A 267 18.73 -1.92 -15.09
CA GLU A 267 18.33 -0.75 -14.32
C GLU A 267 16.91 -0.92 -13.78
N LEU A 268 15.98 -1.41 -14.62
CA LEU A 268 14.60 -1.68 -14.19
C LEU A 268 14.54 -2.78 -13.11
N GLN A 269 15.41 -3.81 -13.23
CA GLN A 269 15.51 -4.87 -12.22
C GLN A 269 15.97 -4.37 -10.85
N GLN A 270 16.81 -3.32 -10.81
CA GLN A 270 17.34 -2.72 -9.58
C GLN A 270 16.40 -1.67 -8.96
N LYS A 271 15.45 -1.12 -9.73
CA LYS A 271 14.49 -0.15 -9.21
C LYS A 271 13.59 -0.77 -8.15
N GLU A 272 13.41 -0.09 -7.03
CA GLU A 272 12.37 -0.43 -6.05
C GLU A 272 10.99 -0.07 -6.62
N ILE A 273 10.36 -0.99 -7.33
CA ILE A 273 9.05 -0.78 -7.94
C ILE A 273 7.92 -1.45 -7.15
N GLY A 274 6.77 -0.78 -7.17
CA GLY A 274 5.53 -1.27 -6.60
C GLY A 274 4.31 -0.83 -7.42
N LEU A 275 3.12 -1.28 -7.02
CA LEU A 275 1.89 -0.89 -7.75
C LEU A 275 1.65 0.63 -7.73
N HIS A 276 2.13 1.33 -6.69
CA HIS A 276 2.09 2.80 -6.69
C HIS A 276 3.05 3.43 -7.70
N THR A 277 4.17 2.77 -8.02
CA THR A 277 5.07 3.21 -9.08
C THR A 277 4.35 3.25 -10.43
N LEU A 278 3.57 2.22 -10.77
CA LEU A 278 2.77 2.21 -11.99
C LEU A 278 1.77 3.38 -12.03
N ARG A 279 1.11 3.65 -10.90
CA ARG A 279 0.17 4.78 -10.78
C ARG A 279 0.87 6.13 -10.90
N HIS A 280 2.07 6.29 -10.31
CA HIS A 280 2.88 7.51 -10.48
C HIS A 280 3.33 7.68 -11.94
N SER A 281 3.72 6.59 -12.59
CA SER A 281 4.13 6.60 -13.99
C SER A 281 3.01 7.04 -14.93
N ILE A 282 1.81 6.47 -14.81
CA ILE A 282 0.69 6.90 -15.68
C ILE A 282 0.30 8.35 -15.43
N ALA A 283 0.30 8.81 -14.18
CA ALA A 283 0.00 10.20 -13.86
C ALA A 283 1.01 11.17 -14.50
N THR A 284 2.30 10.84 -14.43
CA THR A 284 3.37 11.62 -15.05
C THR A 284 3.25 11.60 -16.59
N HIS A 285 2.99 10.44 -17.19
CA HIS A 285 2.82 10.31 -18.63
C HIS A 285 1.59 11.09 -19.14
N LEU A 286 0.45 11.01 -18.44
CA LEU A 286 -0.74 11.78 -18.80
C LEU A 286 -0.49 13.30 -18.73
N LEU A 287 0.25 13.74 -17.70
CA LEU A 287 0.62 15.15 -17.56
C LEU A 287 1.59 15.58 -18.67
N ALA A 288 2.60 14.75 -18.98
CA ALA A 288 3.54 15.00 -20.07
C ALA A 288 2.86 15.07 -21.44
N ASN A 289 1.76 14.32 -21.62
CA ASN A 289 0.92 14.34 -22.82
C ASN A 289 -0.18 15.42 -22.75
N GLY A 290 -0.06 16.42 -21.88
CA GLY A 290 -0.91 17.62 -21.84
C GLY A 290 -2.25 17.48 -21.12
N MET A 291 -2.50 16.38 -20.38
CA MET A 291 -3.71 16.28 -19.56
C MET A 291 -3.64 17.23 -18.37
N SER A 292 -4.72 17.97 -18.08
CA SER A 292 -4.75 18.91 -16.96
C SER A 292 -4.63 18.21 -15.59
N LEU A 293 -4.08 18.91 -14.60
CA LEU A 293 -3.96 18.37 -13.23
C LEU A 293 -5.32 18.01 -12.63
N GLU A 294 -6.37 18.76 -12.96
CA GLU A 294 -7.74 18.48 -12.52
C GLU A 294 -8.24 17.16 -13.08
N SER A 295 -8.04 16.93 -14.38
CA SER A 295 -8.42 15.68 -15.05
C SER A 295 -7.64 14.49 -14.47
N ILE A 296 -6.36 14.64 -14.21
CA ILE A 296 -5.53 13.62 -13.58
C ILE A 296 -5.99 13.35 -12.14
N ARG A 297 -6.31 14.40 -11.37
CA ARG A 297 -6.86 14.26 -10.00
C ARG A 297 -8.13 13.41 -10.02
N ASP A 298 -9.05 13.71 -10.93
CA ASP A 298 -10.35 13.01 -11.02
C ASP A 298 -10.17 11.57 -11.51
N PHE A 299 -9.33 11.36 -12.54
CA PHE A 299 -8.93 10.02 -13.02
C PHE A 299 -8.35 9.16 -11.89
N LEU A 300 -7.44 9.72 -11.11
CA LEU A 300 -6.81 9.01 -10.00
C LEU A 300 -7.71 8.92 -8.76
N GLY A 301 -8.73 9.76 -8.62
CA GLY A 301 -9.56 9.88 -7.40
C GLY A 301 -8.76 10.41 -6.21
N HIS A 302 -7.99 11.48 -6.41
CA HIS A 302 -7.33 12.21 -5.33
C HIS A 302 -8.33 13.12 -4.61
N SER A 303 -8.27 13.14 -3.29
CA SER A 303 -9.14 14.00 -2.47
C SER A 303 -8.72 15.48 -2.52
N SER A 304 -7.44 15.75 -2.81
CA SER A 304 -6.89 17.10 -2.95
C SER A 304 -6.01 17.23 -4.19
N LEU A 305 -5.90 18.45 -4.71
CA LEU A 305 -5.04 18.77 -5.86
C LEU A 305 -3.55 18.65 -5.48
N GLU A 306 -3.18 18.95 -4.22
CA GLU A 306 -1.81 18.80 -3.70
C GLU A 306 -1.23 17.42 -3.96
N SER A 307 -2.05 16.37 -3.81
CA SER A 307 -1.64 14.98 -4.10
C SER A 307 -1.30 14.76 -5.58
N THR A 308 -1.71 15.64 -6.48
CA THR A 308 -1.46 15.58 -7.92
C THR A 308 -0.31 16.50 -8.33
N GLN A 309 -0.07 17.59 -7.60
CA GLN A 309 1.01 18.56 -7.87
C GLN A 309 2.41 17.94 -7.81
N ILE A 310 2.60 16.84 -7.09
CA ILE A 310 3.90 16.13 -7.08
C ILE A 310 4.36 15.72 -8.49
N TYR A 311 3.45 15.54 -9.44
CA TYR A 311 3.78 15.14 -10.82
C TYR A 311 4.31 16.28 -11.66
N THR A 312 3.98 17.55 -11.35
CA THR A 312 4.51 18.75 -12.03
C THR A 312 6.02 18.87 -11.85
N HIS A 313 6.51 18.59 -10.63
CA HIS A 313 7.94 18.63 -10.34
C HIS A 313 8.71 17.52 -11.07
N LEU A 314 8.08 16.38 -11.33
CA LEU A 314 8.71 15.26 -12.02
C LEU A 314 8.91 15.51 -13.52
N ILE A 315 8.05 16.34 -14.15
CA ILE A 315 8.19 16.68 -15.58
C ILE A 315 9.25 17.75 -15.77
N ASN A 316 9.25 18.79 -14.93
CA ASN A 316 10.21 19.89 -15.05
C ASN A 316 11.68 19.45 -14.92
N GLU A 317 11.94 18.33 -14.26
CA GLU A 317 13.28 17.78 -14.08
C GLU A 317 13.69 16.84 -15.22
N ASN A 318 12.74 16.14 -15.83
CA ASN A 318 13.00 15.28 -16.99
C ASN A 318 13.05 16.06 -18.32
N GLY A 319 12.53 17.30 -18.33
CA GLY A 319 12.51 18.17 -19.50
C GLY A 319 13.76 19.05 -19.68
N ASN A 320 14.69 19.10 -18.71
CA ASN A 320 15.90 19.91 -18.80
C ASN A 320 17.13 19.15 -19.37
N GLY A 321 16.90 18.05 -20.05
CA GLY A 321 17.94 17.19 -20.60
C GLY A 321 18.10 17.21 -22.12
N GLU A 322 17.38 18.07 -22.87
CA GLU A 322 17.62 18.26 -24.31
C GLU A 322 17.19 19.65 -24.75
N VAL A 323 18.14 20.58 -24.87
CA VAL A 323 18.18 21.67 -25.84
C VAL A 323 19.62 21.73 -26.36
#